data_5c2944318a27fbed27021a2b3d19efe7
#
_entry.id   5c2944318a27fbed27021a2b3d19efe7
#
_cell.length_a   1.000
_cell.length_b   1.000
_cell.length_c   1.000
_cell.angle_alpha   90.00
_cell.angle_beta   90.00
_cell.angle_gamma   90.00
#
_symmetry.space_group_name_H-M   'P 1'
#
loop_
_entity.id
_entity.type
_entity.pdbx_description
1 polymer ?
#
loop_
_entity_poly.entity_id
_entity_poly.type
_entity_poly.pdbx_seq_one_letter_code
_entity_poly.pdbx_strand_id
1 'polypeptide(L)'
;ICSSDVASALQMAGVLDYAPALNSNNLQVDDTGNTFAGVLNGRLKVYIDPYAIGGNYLTVGYKGSSAFDAGLFYCPYVPLTQTPVVLDPESFCPRKGILTRYGKKLLREGAKFYARMSIANFVI
;
A
#
# COMPACT_ATOMS: atom_id res chain seq x y z
N ILE A 1 6.29 3.58 -1.47
CA ILE A 1 6.18 2.12 -1.46
C ILE A 1 7.40 1.56 -2.17
N CYS A 2 8.05 0.57 -1.57
CA CYS A 2 9.27 -0.04 -2.12
C CYS A 2 9.32 -1.55 -1.84
N SER A 3 10.18 -2.24 -2.57
CA SER A 3 10.52 -3.64 -2.26
C SER A 3 11.32 -3.74 -0.96
N SER A 4 11.37 -4.91 -0.35
CA SER A 4 12.09 -5.17 0.91
C SER A 4 13.59 -4.85 0.80
N ASP A 5 14.21 -5.20 -0.32
CA ASP A 5 15.65 -4.96 -0.54
C ASP A 5 15.97 -3.47 -0.59
N VAL A 6 15.12 -2.69 -1.27
CA VAL A 6 15.28 -1.23 -1.33
C VAL A 6 15.09 -0.60 0.06
N ALA A 7 14.14 -1.09 0.85
CA ALA A 7 13.97 -0.62 2.22
C ALA A 7 15.20 -0.91 3.08
N SER A 8 15.77 -2.10 2.97
CA SER A 8 17.01 -2.49 3.67
C SER A 8 18.20 -1.60 3.28
N ALA A 9 18.32 -1.28 1.99
CA ALA A 9 19.38 -0.38 1.53
C ALA A 9 19.20 1.05 2.05
N LEU A 10 17.96 1.57 2.08
CA LEU A 10 17.68 2.88 2.65
C LEU A 10 17.99 2.93 4.15
N GLN A 11 17.74 1.84 4.86
CA GLN A 11 18.03 1.72 6.27
C GLN A 11 19.55 1.66 6.51
N MET A 12 20.30 0.88 5.71
CA MET A 12 21.76 0.83 5.78
C MET A 12 22.42 2.17 5.44
N ALA A 13 21.84 2.92 4.52
CA ALA A 13 22.32 4.27 4.19
C ALA A 13 22.05 5.31 5.30
N GLY A 14 21.31 4.95 6.36
CA GLY A 14 21.02 5.83 7.48
C GLY A 14 20.06 6.99 7.19
N VAL A 15 19.37 6.94 6.07
CA VAL A 15 18.41 8.00 5.65
C VAL A 15 16.97 7.68 6.04
N LEU A 16 16.71 6.47 6.48
CA LEU A 16 15.40 5.99 6.92
C LEU A 16 15.34 5.96 8.46
N ASP A 17 14.50 6.81 9.04
CA ASP A 17 14.17 6.77 10.45
C ASP A 17 13.18 5.64 10.71
N TYR A 18 13.63 4.64 11.43
CA TYR A 18 12.84 3.44 11.69
C TYR A 18 11.62 3.73 12.57
N ALA A 19 10.47 3.16 12.23
CA ALA A 19 9.21 3.44 12.90
C ALA A 19 9.22 3.28 14.44
N PRO A 20 9.86 2.26 15.04
CA PRO A 20 9.98 2.14 16.50
C PRO A 20 10.78 3.25 17.15
N ALA A 21 11.75 3.84 16.45
CA ALA A 21 12.54 4.96 16.98
C ALA A 21 11.74 6.26 17.08
N LEU A 22 10.68 6.40 16.28
CA LEU A 22 9.78 7.56 16.29
C LEU A 22 8.79 7.54 17.46
N ASN A 23 8.57 6.39 18.07
CA ASN A 23 7.64 6.18 19.18
C ASN A 23 8.37 5.79 20.47
N SER A 24 9.21 6.68 20.99
CA SER A 24 10.01 6.42 22.21
C SER A 24 9.20 6.09 23.46
N ASN A 25 7.90 6.29 23.48
CA ASN A 25 7.01 6.02 24.61
C ASN A 25 6.17 4.73 24.51
N ASN A 26 6.25 4.02 23.41
CA ASN A 26 5.48 2.80 23.20
C ASN A 26 6.42 1.68 22.75
N LEU A 27 6.86 0.90 23.72
CA LEU A 27 7.49 -0.40 23.51
C LEU A 27 6.44 -1.42 22.98
N GLN A 28 5.71 -1.07 21.94
CA GLN A 28 4.91 -2.04 21.22
C GLN A 28 5.84 -2.86 20.33
N VAL A 29 6.21 -4.00 20.85
CA VAL A 29 7.17 -4.94 20.25
C VAL A 29 6.55 -5.75 19.12
N ASP A 30 5.26 -5.60 18.84
CA ASP A 30 4.55 -6.48 17.90
C ASP A 30 4.05 -5.70 16.68
N ASP A 31 4.97 -5.44 15.77
CA ASP A 31 4.71 -4.87 14.46
C ASP A 31 4.70 -5.94 13.34
N THR A 32 4.50 -7.20 13.73
CA THR A 32 4.38 -8.31 12.79
C THR A 32 3.17 -8.11 11.88
N GLY A 33 3.46 -7.85 10.59
CA GLY A 33 2.45 -7.59 9.57
C GLY A 33 2.22 -6.11 9.23
N ASN A 34 2.87 -5.18 9.94
CA ASN A 34 2.84 -3.78 9.56
C ASN A 34 3.79 -3.53 8.38
N THR A 35 3.24 -2.98 7.29
CA THR A 35 4.01 -2.61 6.10
C THR A 35 4.73 -1.27 6.24
N PHE A 36 4.44 -0.50 7.29
CA PHE A 36 5.06 0.79 7.54
C PHE A 36 6.50 0.61 8.07
N ALA A 37 7.49 1.03 7.29
CA ALA A 37 8.90 0.90 7.66
C ALA A 37 9.46 2.08 8.45
N GLY A 38 8.98 3.29 8.16
CA GLY A 38 9.49 4.49 8.81
C GLY A 38 9.31 5.73 7.97
N VAL A 39 10.07 6.77 8.28
CA VAL A 39 10.03 8.07 7.60
C VAL A 39 11.39 8.35 6.97
N LEU A 40 11.41 8.68 5.69
CA LEU A 40 12.61 9.06 4.96
C LEU A 40 12.82 10.58 5.07
N ASN A 41 13.96 10.99 5.60
CA ASN A 41 14.35 12.39 5.79
C ASN A 41 13.27 13.24 6.51
N GLY A 42 12.50 12.66 7.42
CA GLY A 42 11.45 13.36 8.15
C GLY A 42 10.23 13.79 7.32
N ARG A 43 10.14 13.40 6.04
CA ARG A 43 9.08 13.87 5.13
C ARG A 43 8.28 12.77 4.47
N LEU A 44 8.92 11.70 4.03
CA LEU A 44 8.29 10.65 3.23
C LEU A 44 8.02 9.41 4.08
N LYS A 45 6.78 9.02 4.19
CA LYS A 45 6.40 7.74 4.82
C LYS A 45 6.74 6.60 3.88
N VAL A 46 7.49 5.63 4.36
CA VAL A 46 7.94 4.46 3.60
C VAL A 46 7.11 3.24 4.00
N TYR A 47 6.59 2.56 3.00
CA TYR A 47 5.84 1.31 3.15
C TYR A 47 6.53 0.22 2.34
N ILE A 48 6.71 -0.95 2.94
CA ILE A 48 7.30 -2.12 2.29
C ILE A 48 6.20 -2.93 1.63
N ASP A 49 6.43 -3.34 0.38
CA ASP A 49 5.61 -4.32 -0.30
C ASP A 49 6.24 -5.71 -0.18
N PRO A 50 5.69 -6.61 0.67
CA PRO A 50 6.23 -7.96 0.84
C PRO A 50 5.97 -8.87 -0.37
N TYR A 51 5.06 -8.47 -1.25
CA TYR A 51 4.66 -9.23 -2.45
C TYR A 51 5.37 -8.78 -3.72
N ALA A 52 6.44 -7.99 -3.59
CA ALA A 52 7.23 -7.53 -4.73
C ALA A 52 7.94 -8.71 -5.39
N ILE A 53 7.31 -9.29 -6.42
CA ILE A 53 7.85 -10.40 -7.20
C ILE A 53 8.42 -9.83 -8.50
N GLY A 54 9.67 -10.19 -8.83
CA GLY A 54 10.26 -9.93 -10.14
C GLY A 54 11.06 -8.64 -10.29
N GLY A 55 11.55 -8.05 -9.21
CA GLY A 55 12.51 -6.95 -9.28
C GLY A 55 12.36 -5.90 -8.19
N ASN A 56 13.42 -5.14 -8.01
CA ASN A 56 13.44 -4.04 -7.06
C ASN A 56 12.83 -2.79 -7.67
N TYR A 57 11.85 -2.23 -6.99
CA TYR A 57 11.18 -1.02 -7.42
C TYR A 57 10.91 -0.06 -6.26
N LEU A 58 10.77 1.18 -6.62
CA LEU A 58 10.36 2.27 -5.76
C LEU A 58 9.23 3.05 -6.42
N THR A 59 8.13 3.22 -5.73
CA THR A 59 7.02 4.07 -6.17
C THR A 59 6.82 5.19 -5.17
N VAL A 60 6.93 6.42 -5.64
CA VAL A 60 6.68 7.63 -4.86
C VAL A 60 5.35 8.22 -5.27
N GLY A 61 4.51 8.54 -4.32
CA GLY A 61 3.22 9.17 -4.54
C GLY A 61 3.04 10.38 -3.62
N TYR A 62 2.30 11.37 -4.09
CA TYR A 62 1.90 12.52 -3.32
C TYR A 62 0.38 12.52 -3.13
N LYS A 63 -0.03 12.81 -1.92
CA LYS A 63 -1.41 13.11 -1.57
C LYS A 63 -1.42 14.27 -0.58
N GLY A 64 -2.14 15.35 -0.92
CA GLY A 64 -2.32 16.49 -0.04
C GLY A 64 -3.29 16.24 1.11
N SER A 65 -3.45 17.23 1.96
CA SER A 65 -4.39 17.19 3.09
C SER A 65 -5.85 17.28 2.66
N SER A 66 -6.14 17.93 1.54
CA SER A 66 -7.48 18.03 0.97
C SER A 66 -7.88 16.75 0.26
N ALA A 67 -9.17 16.40 0.33
CA ALA A 67 -9.73 15.27 -0.40
C ALA A 67 -9.59 15.42 -1.93
N PHE A 68 -9.51 16.65 -2.43
CA PHE A 68 -9.37 16.95 -3.86
C PHE A 68 -7.92 17.04 -4.32
N ASP A 69 -6.96 17.12 -3.41
CA ASP A 69 -5.53 17.16 -3.71
C ASP A 69 -4.96 15.74 -3.78
N ALA A 70 -5.40 15.02 -4.81
CA ALA A 70 -4.98 13.64 -5.09
C ALA A 70 -5.04 13.37 -6.59
N GLY A 71 -4.12 12.56 -7.10
CA GLY A 71 -4.10 12.19 -8.51
C GLY A 71 -5.05 11.06 -8.87
N LEU A 72 -5.34 10.17 -7.92
CA LEU A 72 -6.21 9.01 -8.11
C LEU A 72 -7.38 9.09 -7.13
N PHE A 73 -8.58 8.90 -7.66
CA PHE A 73 -9.80 8.82 -6.88
C PHE A 73 -10.37 7.40 -6.92
N TYR A 74 -10.68 6.90 -5.75
CA TYR A 74 -11.41 5.66 -5.55
C TYR A 74 -12.74 5.98 -4.89
N CYS A 75 -13.82 5.69 -5.57
CA CYS A 75 -15.18 6.02 -5.14
C CYS A 75 -16.01 4.74 -5.02
N PRO A 76 -16.00 4.07 -3.88
CA PRO A 76 -16.90 2.94 -3.63
C PRO A 76 -18.32 3.48 -3.38
N TYR A 77 -19.31 3.00 -4.12
CA TYR A 77 -20.70 3.34 -3.86
C TYR A 77 -21.52 2.16 -3.33
N VAL A 78 -21.07 0.94 -3.58
CA VAL A 78 -21.55 -0.26 -2.88
C VAL A 78 -20.38 -0.86 -2.14
N PRO A 79 -20.36 -0.83 -0.79
CA PRO A 79 -19.30 -1.43 -0.01
C PRO A 79 -19.25 -2.95 -0.23
N LEU A 80 -18.21 -3.58 0.27
CA LEU A 80 -18.09 -5.03 0.23
C LEU A 80 -19.23 -5.65 1.05
N THR A 81 -20.19 -6.27 0.36
CA THR A 81 -21.36 -6.91 0.97
C THR A 81 -21.37 -8.40 0.64
N GLN A 82 -21.91 -9.18 1.56
CA GLN A 82 -22.11 -10.61 1.37
C GLN A 82 -23.60 -10.87 1.13
N THR A 83 -23.90 -11.72 0.14
CA THR A 83 -25.25 -12.23 -0.05
C THR A 83 -25.60 -13.26 1.02
N PRO A 84 -26.87 -13.43 1.38
CA PRO A 84 -27.28 -14.56 2.20
C PRO A 84 -26.91 -15.88 1.52
N VAL A 85 -26.82 -16.94 2.32
CA VAL A 85 -26.59 -18.29 1.79
C VAL A 85 -27.87 -18.73 1.07
N VAL A 86 -27.71 -19.12 -0.19
CA VAL A 86 -28.79 -19.65 -1.04
C VAL A 86 -28.42 -21.07 -1.42
N LEU A 87 -29.37 -22.00 -1.28
CA LEU A 87 -29.22 -23.34 -1.79
C LEU A 87 -29.47 -23.35 -3.30
N ASP A 88 -28.52 -23.88 -4.05
CA ASP A 88 -28.69 -24.10 -5.47
C ASP A 88 -29.70 -25.22 -5.73
N PRO A 89 -30.78 -24.99 -6.52
CA PRO A 89 -31.79 -25.97 -6.74
C PRO A 89 -31.34 -27.19 -7.54
N GLU A 90 -30.25 -27.07 -8.32
CA GLU A 90 -29.74 -28.18 -9.14
C GLU A 90 -28.76 -29.07 -8.38
N SER A 91 -27.88 -28.47 -7.61
CA SER A 91 -26.79 -29.19 -6.92
C SER A 91 -26.99 -29.36 -5.43
N PHE A 92 -28.02 -28.72 -4.84
CA PHE A 92 -28.27 -28.64 -3.39
C PHE A 92 -27.05 -28.14 -2.57
N CYS A 93 -26.09 -27.50 -3.22
CA CYS A 93 -24.93 -26.93 -2.57
C CYS A 93 -25.21 -25.53 -2.05
N PRO A 94 -24.77 -25.16 -0.84
CA PRO A 94 -24.90 -23.79 -0.36
C PRO A 94 -23.96 -22.89 -1.15
N ARG A 95 -24.51 -21.78 -1.70
CA ARG A 95 -23.75 -20.74 -2.41
C ARG A 95 -23.84 -19.42 -1.65
N LYS A 96 -22.71 -18.72 -1.57
CA LYS A 96 -22.61 -17.39 -0.98
C LYS A 96 -21.80 -16.50 -1.92
N GLY A 97 -22.32 -15.33 -2.22
CA GLY A 97 -21.68 -14.36 -3.08
C GLY A 97 -21.08 -13.20 -2.28
N ILE A 98 -20.02 -12.61 -2.80
CA ILE A 98 -19.45 -11.37 -2.32
C ILE A 98 -19.58 -10.34 -3.45
N LEU A 99 -20.12 -9.18 -3.14
CA LEU A 99 -20.41 -8.11 -4.09
C LEU A 99 -19.80 -6.81 -3.63
N THR A 100 -19.16 -6.12 -4.56
CA THR A 100 -18.76 -4.71 -4.40
C THR A 100 -18.92 -3.96 -5.72
N ARG A 101 -19.20 -2.68 -5.65
CA ARG A 101 -19.23 -1.79 -6.83
C ARG A 101 -18.47 -0.51 -6.50
N TYR A 102 -17.52 -0.16 -7.34
CA TYR A 102 -16.68 1.02 -7.16
C TYR A 102 -16.34 1.66 -8.50
N GLY A 103 -16.09 2.96 -8.46
CA GLY A 103 -15.47 3.69 -9.55
C GLY A 103 -14.05 4.09 -9.19
N LYS A 104 -13.16 4.09 -10.16
CA LYS A 104 -11.80 4.65 -10.02
C LYS A 104 -11.52 5.59 -11.17
N LYS A 105 -10.90 6.71 -10.89
CA LYS A 105 -10.53 7.70 -11.90
C LYS A 105 -9.15 8.28 -11.59
N LEU A 106 -8.28 8.23 -12.58
CA LEU A 106 -7.05 9.02 -12.60
C LEU A 106 -7.36 10.37 -13.25
N LEU A 107 -6.99 11.46 -12.60
CA LEU A 107 -7.10 12.80 -13.18
C LEU A 107 -6.20 12.94 -14.41
N ARG A 108 -6.54 13.84 -15.33
CA ARG A 108 -5.77 14.09 -16.56
C ARG A 108 -4.28 14.38 -16.26
N GLU A 109 -4.01 15.09 -15.18
CA GLU A 109 -2.65 15.38 -14.70
C GLU A 109 -2.23 14.52 -13.50
N GLY A 110 -3.05 13.55 -13.13
CA GLY A 110 -2.82 12.69 -11.97
C GLY A 110 -1.54 11.87 -12.06
N ALA A 111 -1.05 11.60 -13.26
CA ALA A 111 0.22 10.92 -13.47
C ALA A 111 1.43 11.71 -12.92
N LYS A 112 1.32 13.05 -12.80
CA LYS A 112 2.37 13.91 -12.23
C LYS A 112 2.52 13.74 -10.70
N PHE A 113 1.49 13.19 -10.04
CA PHE A 113 1.51 12.90 -8.61
C PHE A 113 2.25 11.62 -8.25
N TYR A 114 2.59 10.81 -9.24
CA TYR A 114 3.18 9.49 -9.02
C TYR A 114 4.41 9.30 -9.90
N ALA A 115 5.48 8.76 -9.29
CA ALA A 115 6.69 8.36 -9.99
C ALA A 115 7.04 6.93 -9.63
N ARG A 116 7.42 6.13 -10.61
CA ARG A 116 7.91 4.77 -10.41
C ARG A 116 9.33 4.64 -10.96
N MET A 117 10.20 4.07 -10.16
CA MET A 117 11.58 3.77 -10.52
C MET A 117 11.80 2.27 -10.39
N SER A 118 12.36 1.66 -11.40
CA SER A 118 12.86 0.27 -11.33
C SER A 118 14.36 0.29 -11.13
N ILE A 119 14.84 -0.52 -10.21
CA ILE A 119 16.25 -0.61 -9.86
C ILE A 119 16.77 -1.95 -10.37
N ALA A 120 17.68 -1.89 -11.35
CA ALA A 120 18.35 -3.05 -11.90
C ALA A 120 19.74 -3.21 -11.28
N ASN A 121 20.26 -4.44 -11.27
CA ASN A 121 21.59 -4.77 -10.77
C ASN A 121 21.84 -4.36 -9.30
N PHE A 122 20.80 -4.48 -8.50
CA PHE A 122 20.87 -4.19 -7.08
C PHE A 122 21.48 -5.38 -6.35
N VAL A 123 22.68 -5.19 -5.83
CA VAL A 123 23.40 -6.18 -5.00
C VAL A 123 23.51 -5.60 -3.60
N ILE A 124 22.95 -6.31 -2.65
CA ILE A 124 23.10 -6.00 -1.22
C ILE A 124 24.25 -6.85 -0.66
#